data_c7d1f77ca3c06c7dbe4b668c5584751b
#
_entry.id   c7d1f77ca3c06c7dbe4b668c5584751b
#
_cell.length_a   1.000
_cell.length_b   1.000
_cell.length_c   1.000
_cell.angle_alpha   90.00
_cell.angle_beta   90.00
_cell.angle_gamma   90.00
#
_symmetry.space_group_name_H-M   'P 1'
#
loop_
_entity.id
_entity.type
_entity.pdbx_description
1 polymer ?
#
loop_
_entity_poly.entity_id
_entity_poly.type
_entity_poly.pdbx_seq_one_letter_code
_entity_poly.pdbx_strand_id
1 'polypeptide(L)'
;LDAADEREDDGARLDARKQVCRILGVDQLETYYALLLMDGDRMGQMLSGDPQWAISYCDSFHPQVKDGFNKHAANQPAIKAYGQQKRALSPNRHLAISGALNDFSLTVVRHVVEEEHLGRVIYAGGDDVLAMLPVADALSAMHRLRLAYSGDDPKHKGGRDPDGLTLSQGFAMLGGRPMRMMGTGATASCGLVVAHHQAPLGAV
;
A
#
# COMPACT_ATOMS: atom_id res chain seq x y z
N LEU A 1 -1.55 34.90 -29.21
CA LEU A 1 -2.70 34.74 -28.30
C LEU A 1 -2.91 36.03 -27.57
N ASP A 2 -4.05 36.68 -27.84
CA ASP A 2 -4.34 38.02 -27.37
C ASP A 2 -4.65 38.00 -25.83
N ALA A 3 -4.22 39.05 -25.14
CA ALA A 3 -4.50 39.28 -23.74
C ALA A 3 -6.01 39.30 -23.35
N ALA A 4 -6.89 39.37 -24.35
CA ALA A 4 -8.33 39.23 -24.18
C ALA A 4 -8.77 37.78 -24.01
N ASP A 5 -8.12 36.84 -24.67
CA ASP A 5 -8.40 35.40 -24.62
C ASP A 5 -7.98 34.81 -23.25
N GLU A 6 -6.85 35.30 -22.68
CA GLU A 6 -6.41 34.94 -21.34
C GLU A 6 -7.37 35.44 -20.24
N ARG A 7 -8.00 36.61 -20.39
CA ARG A 7 -8.95 37.17 -19.43
C ARG A 7 -10.30 36.45 -19.46
N GLU A 8 -10.74 35.98 -20.63
CA GLU A 8 -11.97 35.21 -20.76
C GLU A 8 -11.81 33.81 -20.18
N ASP A 9 -10.63 33.20 -20.31
CA ASP A 9 -10.28 31.91 -19.70
C ASP A 9 -10.19 32.01 -18.16
N ASP A 10 -9.65 33.10 -17.63
CA ASP A 10 -9.60 33.37 -16.18
C ASP A 10 -10.98 33.56 -15.57
N GLY A 11 -11.90 34.20 -16.29
CA GLY A 11 -13.30 34.35 -15.87
C GLY A 11 -14.03 33.00 -15.77
N ALA A 12 -13.88 32.16 -16.79
CA ALA A 12 -14.48 30.83 -16.83
C ALA A 12 -13.92 29.91 -15.71
N ARG A 13 -12.61 30.00 -15.45
CA ARG A 13 -11.95 29.26 -14.35
C ARG A 13 -12.45 29.69 -12.98
N LEU A 14 -12.64 31.01 -12.77
CA LEU A 14 -13.15 31.54 -11.52
C LEU A 14 -14.59 31.08 -11.24
N ASP A 15 -15.43 31.07 -12.28
CA ASP A 15 -16.81 30.62 -12.15
C ASP A 15 -16.91 29.10 -11.94
N ALA A 16 -16.10 28.31 -12.61
CA ALA A 16 -15.98 26.87 -12.37
C ALA A 16 -15.53 26.59 -10.93
N ARG A 17 -14.54 27.33 -10.41
CA ARG A 17 -14.08 27.22 -9.03
C ARG A 17 -15.20 27.53 -8.02
N LYS A 18 -15.97 28.61 -8.23
CA LYS A 18 -17.11 28.96 -7.39
C LYS A 18 -18.19 27.88 -7.41
N GLN A 19 -18.43 27.28 -8.58
CA GLN A 19 -19.41 26.21 -8.73
C GLN A 19 -18.98 24.94 -7.98
N VAL A 20 -17.70 24.56 -8.05
CA VAL A 20 -17.13 23.45 -7.31
C VAL A 20 -17.22 23.70 -5.80
N CYS A 21 -16.82 24.88 -5.31
CA CYS A 21 -16.97 25.25 -3.90
C CYS A 21 -18.42 25.11 -3.41
N ARG A 22 -19.39 25.52 -4.22
CA ARG A 22 -20.83 25.41 -3.90
C ARG A 22 -21.28 23.96 -3.81
N ILE A 23 -20.82 23.09 -4.75
CA ILE A 23 -21.14 21.66 -4.75
C ILE A 23 -20.57 20.96 -3.53
N LEU A 24 -19.32 21.30 -3.17
CA LEU A 24 -18.62 20.72 -2.03
C LEU A 24 -19.04 21.32 -0.68
N GLY A 25 -19.79 22.41 -0.66
CA GLY A 25 -20.19 23.11 0.57
C GLY A 25 -19.02 23.76 1.31
N VAL A 26 -17.97 24.18 0.60
CA VAL A 26 -16.77 24.84 1.16
C VAL A 26 -16.67 26.27 0.66
N ASP A 27 -16.12 27.15 1.49
CA ASP A 27 -15.94 28.57 1.14
C ASP A 27 -14.77 28.76 0.15
N GLN A 28 -13.76 27.89 0.25
CA GLN A 28 -12.53 27.98 -0.54
C GLN A 28 -11.95 26.59 -0.80
N LEU A 29 -11.44 26.38 -2.01
CA LEU A 29 -10.66 25.18 -2.33
C LEU A 29 -9.27 25.27 -1.73
N GLU A 30 -8.76 24.15 -1.27
CA GLU A 30 -7.36 24.04 -0.84
C GLU A 30 -6.41 24.37 -2.00
N THR A 31 -5.38 25.14 -1.66
CA THR A 31 -4.35 25.56 -2.63
C THR A 31 -3.07 24.73 -2.52
N TYR A 32 -2.96 23.95 -1.47
CA TYR A 32 -1.85 23.03 -1.25
C TYR A 32 -2.30 21.60 -1.47
N TYR A 33 -1.41 20.80 -1.99
CA TYR A 33 -1.58 19.35 -2.14
C TYR A 33 -0.33 18.64 -1.62
N ALA A 34 -0.47 17.38 -1.31
CA ALA A 34 0.62 16.50 -0.93
C ALA A 34 0.90 15.50 -2.04
N LEU A 35 2.17 15.31 -2.38
CA LEU A 35 2.66 14.17 -3.17
C LEU A 35 3.29 13.16 -2.22
N LEU A 36 2.80 11.95 -2.28
CA LEU A 36 3.29 10.81 -1.52
C LEU A 36 4.03 9.88 -2.48
N LEU A 37 5.30 9.61 -2.17
CA LEU A 37 6.10 8.58 -2.82
C LEU A 37 6.38 7.49 -1.79
N MET A 38 6.09 6.23 -2.13
CA MET A 38 6.35 5.06 -1.29
C MET A 38 7.16 4.04 -2.08
N ASP A 39 8.11 3.40 -1.41
CA ASP A 39 8.98 2.34 -1.94
C ASP A 39 9.13 1.23 -0.91
N GLY A 40 9.08 -0.02 -1.36
CA GLY A 40 9.24 -1.20 -0.52
C GLY A 40 10.67 -1.42 -0.08
N ASP A 41 10.88 -1.51 1.25
CA ASP A 41 12.20 -1.67 1.81
C ASP A 41 12.81 -3.03 1.45
N ARG A 42 14.04 -3.01 0.94
CA ARG A 42 14.90 -4.19 0.76
C ARG A 42 14.38 -5.25 -0.20
N MET A 43 13.56 -4.85 -1.18
CA MET A 43 13.03 -5.76 -2.19
C MET A 43 14.14 -6.55 -2.92
N GLY A 44 15.25 -5.91 -3.27
CA GLY A 44 16.38 -6.57 -3.89
C GLY A 44 16.96 -7.72 -3.05
N GLN A 45 17.09 -7.54 -1.73
CA GLN A 45 17.57 -8.59 -0.82
C GLN A 45 16.55 -9.73 -0.67
N MET A 46 15.26 -9.39 -0.63
CA MET A 46 14.20 -10.39 -0.57
C MET A 46 14.14 -11.25 -1.83
N LEU A 47 14.32 -10.64 -2.99
CA LEU A 47 14.33 -11.31 -4.29
C LEU A 47 15.63 -12.09 -4.57
N SER A 48 16.79 -11.61 -4.10
CA SER A 48 18.06 -12.30 -4.25
C SER A 48 18.25 -13.50 -3.32
N GLY A 49 17.36 -13.65 -2.32
CA GLY A 49 17.41 -14.76 -1.37
C GLY A 49 18.45 -14.60 -0.29
N ASP A 50 18.75 -13.37 0.08
CA ASP A 50 19.61 -13.09 1.21
C ASP A 50 19.18 -13.94 2.43
N PRO A 51 20.11 -14.69 3.08
CA PRO A 51 19.81 -15.55 4.21
C PRO A 51 19.10 -14.84 5.39
N GLN A 52 19.30 -13.53 5.56
CA GLN A 52 18.61 -12.73 6.57
C GLN A 52 17.10 -12.70 6.35
N TRP A 53 16.65 -12.78 5.08
CA TRP A 53 15.25 -12.73 4.68
C TRP A 53 14.65 -14.10 4.36
N ALA A 54 15.46 -15.14 4.49
CA ALA A 54 14.99 -16.49 4.27
C ALA A 54 14.23 -17.00 5.51
N ILE A 55 12.96 -17.33 5.32
CA ILE A 55 12.13 -17.96 6.35
C ILE A 55 12.32 -19.48 6.34
N SER A 56 12.16 -20.14 7.49
CA SER A 56 12.17 -21.60 7.54
C SER A 56 10.93 -22.20 6.89
N TYR A 57 10.99 -23.49 6.50
CA TYR A 57 9.79 -24.17 6.00
C TYR A 57 8.65 -24.11 7.01
N CYS A 58 8.94 -24.36 8.29
CA CYS A 58 7.95 -24.34 9.36
C CYS A 58 7.30 -22.96 9.55
N ASP A 59 8.08 -21.87 9.42
CA ASP A 59 7.57 -20.51 9.55
C ASP A 59 6.77 -20.05 8.33
N SER A 60 6.89 -20.77 7.20
CA SER A 60 6.11 -20.49 5.99
C SER A 60 4.72 -21.13 5.98
N PHE A 61 4.42 -21.98 6.95
CA PHE A 61 3.13 -22.66 7.04
C PHE A 61 2.05 -21.77 7.66
N HIS A 62 0.82 -21.96 7.22
CA HIS A 62 -0.33 -21.42 7.93
C HIS A 62 -0.34 -21.91 9.40
N PRO A 63 -0.75 -21.09 10.39
CA PRO A 63 -0.67 -21.47 11.82
C PRO A 63 -1.21 -22.86 12.14
N GLN A 64 -2.38 -23.23 11.61
CA GLN A 64 -2.97 -24.56 11.83
C GLN A 64 -2.11 -25.71 11.27
N VAL A 65 -1.47 -25.47 10.10
CA VAL A 65 -0.55 -26.47 9.49
C VAL A 65 0.73 -26.56 10.31
N LYS A 66 1.25 -25.41 10.78
CA LYS A 66 2.43 -25.34 11.65
C LYS A 66 2.23 -26.13 12.94
N ASP A 67 1.07 -25.99 13.58
CA ASP A 67 0.74 -26.75 14.80
C ASP A 67 0.68 -28.25 14.53
N GLY A 68 0.04 -28.67 13.45
CA GLY A 68 0.01 -30.06 13.02
C GLY A 68 1.40 -30.63 12.73
N PHE A 69 2.21 -29.87 11.98
CA PHE A 69 3.58 -30.22 11.67
C PHE A 69 4.44 -30.38 12.95
N ASN A 70 4.37 -29.43 13.87
CA ASN A 70 5.12 -29.46 15.12
C ASN A 70 4.77 -30.66 15.99
N LYS A 71 3.47 -31.02 16.08
CA LYS A 71 3.00 -32.21 16.81
C LYS A 71 3.58 -33.50 16.19
N HIS A 72 3.58 -33.59 14.85
CA HIS A 72 4.11 -34.75 14.15
C HIS A 72 5.66 -34.81 14.23
N ALA A 73 6.32 -33.68 14.15
CA ALA A 73 7.79 -33.57 14.21
C ALA A 73 8.36 -33.77 15.64
N ALA A 74 7.54 -33.71 16.69
CA ALA A 74 7.99 -33.76 18.08
C ALA A 74 8.87 -34.98 18.38
N ASN A 75 8.52 -36.14 17.83
CA ASN A 75 9.21 -37.41 18.03
C ASN A 75 10.03 -37.85 16.81
N GLN A 76 10.24 -36.97 15.83
CA GLN A 76 10.93 -37.28 14.58
C GLN A 76 12.01 -36.23 14.26
N PRO A 77 13.26 -36.43 14.73
CA PRO A 77 14.34 -35.45 14.61
C PRO A 77 14.60 -35.02 13.16
N ALA A 78 14.49 -35.93 12.19
CA ALA A 78 14.69 -35.63 10.77
C ALA A 78 13.62 -34.65 10.23
N ILE A 79 12.35 -34.83 10.59
CA ILE A 79 11.25 -33.97 10.18
C ILE A 79 11.39 -32.60 10.84
N LYS A 80 11.77 -32.56 12.11
CA LYS A 80 12.06 -31.32 12.82
C LYS A 80 13.20 -30.53 12.15
N ALA A 81 14.30 -31.21 11.84
CA ALA A 81 15.44 -30.63 11.16
C ALA A 81 15.06 -30.08 9.76
N TYR A 82 14.22 -30.81 9.00
CA TYR A 82 13.69 -30.34 7.74
C TYR A 82 12.87 -29.05 7.90
N GLY A 83 11.98 -28.99 8.86
CA GLY A 83 11.18 -27.80 9.14
C GLY A 83 11.97 -26.56 9.48
N GLN A 84 13.17 -26.75 10.06
CA GLN A 84 14.09 -25.66 10.40
C GLN A 84 14.94 -25.16 9.23
N GLN A 85 15.02 -25.93 8.14
CA GLN A 85 15.78 -25.50 6.95
C GLN A 85 15.15 -24.25 6.34
N LYS A 86 16.01 -23.33 5.89
CA LYS A 86 15.57 -22.13 5.18
C LYS A 86 15.00 -22.51 3.80
N ARG A 87 13.88 -21.90 3.45
CA ARG A 87 13.30 -22.09 2.12
C ARG A 87 14.25 -21.53 1.06
N ALA A 88 14.61 -22.38 0.11
CA ALA A 88 15.38 -21.94 -1.04
C ALA A 88 14.58 -20.95 -1.90
N LEU A 89 15.30 -20.10 -2.60
CA LEU A 89 14.74 -19.33 -3.72
C LEU A 89 14.14 -20.32 -4.72
N SER A 90 12.93 -20.03 -5.16
CA SER A 90 12.25 -20.85 -6.14
C SER A 90 11.35 -19.98 -7.03
N PRO A 91 11.03 -20.42 -8.25
CA PRO A 91 10.08 -19.72 -9.11
C PRO A 91 8.72 -19.47 -8.40
N ASN A 92 8.25 -20.42 -7.61
CA ASN A 92 7.01 -20.28 -6.85
C ASN A 92 7.09 -19.16 -5.79
N ARG A 93 8.25 -18.95 -5.18
CA ARG A 93 8.44 -17.82 -4.24
C ARG A 93 8.38 -16.48 -4.98
N HIS A 94 9.03 -16.38 -6.13
CA HIS A 94 8.95 -15.18 -6.97
C HIS A 94 7.52 -14.91 -7.45
N LEU A 95 6.78 -15.93 -7.88
CA LEU A 95 5.38 -15.80 -8.25
C LEU A 95 4.51 -15.33 -7.08
N ALA A 96 4.77 -15.83 -5.86
CA ALA A 96 4.03 -15.42 -4.69
C ALA A 96 4.30 -13.95 -4.31
N ILE A 97 5.54 -13.48 -4.43
CA ILE A 97 5.92 -12.07 -4.21
C ILE A 97 5.27 -11.19 -5.28
N SER A 98 5.40 -11.57 -6.56
CA SER A 98 4.78 -10.82 -7.67
C SER A 98 3.27 -10.75 -7.54
N GLY A 99 2.62 -11.83 -7.11
CA GLY A 99 1.18 -11.86 -6.85
C GLY A 99 0.77 -10.91 -5.71
N ALA A 100 1.54 -10.89 -4.62
CA ALA A 100 1.30 -9.99 -3.49
C ALA A 100 1.48 -8.52 -3.89
N LEU A 101 2.52 -8.22 -4.65
CA LEU A 101 2.77 -6.86 -5.17
C LEU A 101 1.69 -6.40 -6.15
N ASN A 102 1.20 -7.30 -7.01
CA ASN A 102 0.10 -6.99 -7.93
C ASN A 102 -1.21 -6.72 -7.17
N ASP A 103 -1.57 -7.57 -6.21
CA ASP A 103 -2.77 -7.34 -5.39
C ASP A 103 -2.66 -6.02 -4.61
N PHE A 104 -1.49 -5.71 -4.06
CA PHE A 104 -1.23 -4.45 -3.39
C PHE A 104 -1.37 -3.26 -4.34
N SER A 105 -0.59 -3.20 -5.44
CA SER A 105 -0.53 -2.03 -6.32
C SER A 105 -1.82 -1.81 -7.11
N LEU A 106 -2.44 -2.86 -7.63
CA LEU A 106 -3.60 -2.73 -8.51
C LEU A 106 -4.94 -2.59 -7.76
N THR A 107 -5.03 -3.09 -6.53
CA THR A 107 -6.29 -3.13 -5.79
C THR A 107 -6.22 -2.32 -4.50
N VAL A 108 -5.27 -2.64 -3.63
CA VAL A 108 -5.24 -2.08 -2.28
C VAL A 108 -4.82 -0.62 -2.26
N VAL A 109 -3.79 -0.26 -3.04
CA VAL A 109 -3.33 1.15 -3.15
C VAL A 109 -4.46 2.05 -3.61
N ARG A 110 -5.18 1.64 -4.66
CA ARG A 110 -6.30 2.42 -5.18
C ARG A 110 -7.40 2.58 -4.15
N HIS A 111 -7.77 1.51 -3.46
CA HIS A 111 -8.79 1.56 -2.43
C HIS A 111 -8.40 2.53 -1.29
N VAL A 112 -7.16 2.42 -0.78
CA VAL A 112 -6.69 3.31 0.29
C VAL A 112 -6.64 4.77 -0.15
N VAL A 113 -6.14 5.05 -1.35
CA VAL A 113 -5.93 6.43 -1.82
C VAL A 113 -7.21 7.09 -2.31
N GLU A 114 -8.06 6.35 -3.06
CA GLU A 114 -9.21 6.93 -3.76
C GLU A 114 -10.57 6.64 -3.10
N GLU A 115 -10.66 5.61 -2.22
CA GLU A 115 -11.92 5.25 -1.54
C GLU A 115 -11.89 5.59 -0.05
N GLU A 116 -10.79 5.27 0.67
CA GLU A 116 -10.65 5.64 2.08
C GLU A 116 -10.24 7.11 2.27
N HIS A 117 -9.59 7.74 1.25
CA HIS A 117 -9.11 9.12 1.27
C HIS A 117 -9.50 9.84 -0.03
N LEU A 118 -9.47 11.18 -0.03
CA LEU A 118 -9.79 12.00 -1.20
C LEU A 118 -8.58 12.20 -2.13
N GLY A 119 -7.80 11.14 -2.35
CA GLY A 119 -6.59 11.18 -3.15
C GLY A 119 -6.76 10.70 -4.59
N ARG A 120 -5.66 10.72 -5.31
CA ARG A 120 -5.54 10.19 -6.68
C ARG A 120 -4.23 9.44 -6.84
N VAL A 121 -4.31 8.19 -7.27
CA VAL A 121 -3.13 7.41 -7.64
C VAL A 121 -2.60 7.92 -8.98
N ILE A 122 -1.34 8.37 -9.01
CA ILE A 122 -0.65 8.77 -10.24
C ILE A 122 0.04 7.55 -10.83
N TYR A 123 0.69 6.75 -9.97
CA TYR A 123 1.38 5.53 -10.36
C TYR A 123 1.34 4.54 -9.20
N ALA A 124 1.10 3.28 -9.52
CA ALA A 124 1.29 2.16 -8.60
C ALA A 124 1.79 0.95 -9.39
N GLY A 125 2.95 0.45 -9.04
CA GLY A 125 3.57 -0.68 -9.74
C GLY A 125 4.55 -1.42 -8.86
N GLY A 126 4.24 -2.68 -8.57
CA GLY A 126 5.06 -3.44 -7.64
C GLY A 126 4.97 -2.87 -6.22
N ASP A 127 6.09 -2.44 -5.70
CA ASP A 127 6.27 -1.82 -4.38
C ASP A 127 6.27 -0.28 -4.42
N ASP A 128 6.37 0.30 -5.63
CA ASP A 128 6.38 1.75 -5.83
C ASP A 128 4.97 2.32 -5.92
N VAL A 129 4.71 3.39 -5.19
CA VAL A 129 3.46 4.16 -5.24
C VAL A 129 3.76 5.65 -5.30
N LEU A 130 3.14 6.33 -6.26
CA LEU A 130 3.06 7.79 -6.32
C LEU A 130 1.60 8.21 -6.30
N ALA A 131 1.22 9.01 -5.32
CA ALA A 131 -0.15 9.48 -5.14
C ALA A 131 -0.19 10.98 -4.83
N MET A 132 -1.26 11.63 -5.24
CA MET A 132 -1.61 13.00 -4.88
C MET A 132 -2.76 12.97 -3.88
N LEU A 133 -2.66 13.75 -2.81
CA LEU A 133 -3.62 13.75 -1.70
C LEU A 133 -3.88 15.19 -1.23
N PRO A 134 -5.05 15.46 -0.64
CA PRO A 134 -5.21 16.62 0.23
C PRO A 134 -4.18 16.56 1.37
N VAL A 135 -3.66 17.70 1.78
CA VAL A 135 -2.64 17.77 2.86
C VAL A 135 -3.18 17.14 4.16
N ALA A 136 -4.46 17.33 4.45
CA ALA A 136 -5.11 16.78 5.64
C ALA A 136 -5.10 15.24 5.68
N ASP A 137 -5.19 14.58 4.51
CA ASP A 137 -5.27 13.12 4.39
C ASP A 137 -3.88 12.46 4.26
N ALA A 138 -2.84 13.23 3.94
CA ALA A 138 -1.56 12.69 3.51
C ALA A 138 -0.91 11.75 4.53
N LEU A 139 -0.89 12.12 5.82
CA LEU A 139 -0.26 11.30 6.86
C LEU A 139 -1.08 10.04 7.19
N SER A 140 -2.41 10.13 7.18
CA SER A 140 -3.28 8.97 7.42
C SER A 140 -3.19 7.98 6.27
N ALA A 141 -3.22 8.44 5.03
CA ALA A 141 -3.04 7.61 3.84
C ALA A 141 -1.66 6.93 3.82
N MET A 142 -0.59 7.69 4.12
CA MET A 142 0.76 7.15 4.22
C MET A 142 0.86 6.03 5.26
N HIS A 143 0.31 6.24 6.45
CA HIS A 143 0.30 5.24 7.50
C HIS A 143 -0.52 4.00 7.08
N ARG A 144 -1.69 4.21 6.49
CA ARG A 144 -2.58 3.14 6.03
C ARG A 144 -1.95 2.31 4.92
N LEU A 145 -1.31 2.93 3.93
CA LEU A 145 -0.57 2.23 2.86
C LEU A 145 0.56 1.37 3.42
N ARG A 146 1.31 1.87 4.40
CA ARG A 146 2.38 1.10 5.04
C ARG A 146 1.85 -0.14 5.76
N LEU A 147 0.73 -0.03 6.50
CA LEU A 147 0.07 -1.17 7.11
C LEU A 147 -0.46 -2.15 6.07
N ALA A 148 -1.07 -1.64 5.01
CA ALA A 148 -1.59 -2.44 3.91
C ALA A 148 -0.48 -3.22 3.19
N TYR A 149 0.69 -2.63 2.99
CA TYR A 149 1.83 -3.31 2.39
C TYR A 149 2.28 -4.54 3.19
N SER A 150 2.31 -4.44 4.51
CA SER A 150 2.60 -5.58 5.38
C SER A 150 1.42 -6.55 5.53
N GLY A 151 0.21 -6.09 5.28
CA GLY A 151 -1.02 -6.86 5.52
C GLY A 151 -1.31 -7.06 7.00
N ASP A 152 -0.86 -6.15 7.87
CA ASP A 152 -1.10 -6.26 9.31
C ASP A 152 -1.44 -4.90 9.93
N ASP A 153 -2.58 -4.85 10.61
CA ASP A 153 -3.00 -3.69 11.40
C ASP A 153 -3.14 -4.10 12.87
N PRO A 154 -2.12 -3.80 13.69
CA PRO A 154 -2.11 -4.22 15.09
C PRO A 154 -3.20 -3.56 15.93
N LYS A 155 -3.78 -2.45 15.47
CA LYS A 155 -4.83 -1.71 16.19
C LYS A 155 -6.24 -2.22 15.88
N HIS A 156 -6.45 -2.78 14.70
CA HIS A 156 -7.75 -3.26 14.24
C HIS A 156 -7.81 -4.79 14.16
N LYS A 157 -7.53 -5.47 15.27
CA LYS A 157 -7.67 -6.93 15.36
C LYS A 157 -9.16 -7.31 15.40
N GLY A 158 -9.71 -7.62 14.25
CA GLY A 158 -10.98 -8.35 14.15
C GLY A 158 -12.25 -7.57 13.87
N GLY A 159 -12.19 -6.31 13.50
CA GLY A 159 -13.35 -5.61 12.92
C GLY A 159 -13.58 -6.11 11.49
N ARG A 160 -14.66 -6.85 11.26
CA ARG A 160 -15.14 -7.12 9.90
C ARG A 160 -15.97 -5.91 9.47
N ASP A 161 -15.36 -5.01 8.70
CA ASP A 161 -16.12 -4.15 7.81
C ASP A 161 -16.36 -4.98 6.53
N PRO A 162 -17.60 -5.38 6.21
CA PRO A 162 -17.87 -6.23 5.05
C PRO A 162 -17.43 -5.60 3.74
N ASP A 163 -17.45 -4.28 3.67
CA ASP A 163 -17.15 -3.50 2.46
C ASP A 163 -15.79 -2.78 2.53
N GLY A 164 -15.18 -2.73 3.71
CA GLY A 164 -13.91 -2.06 3.96
C GLY A 164 -12.70 -2.97 3.86
N LEU A 165 -11.52 -2.34 3.77
CA LEU A 165 -10.23 -3.03 3.77
C LEU A 165 -9.85 -3.46 5.19
N THR A 166 -9.78 -4.77 5.43
CA THR A 166 -9.26 -5.34 6.67
C THR A 166 -7.89 -5.99 6.45
N LEU A 167 -6.99 -5.84 7.44
CA LEU A 167 -5.61 -6.31 7.37
C LEU A 167 -5.34 -7.23 8.54
N SER A 168 -4.82 -8.43 8.28
CA SER A 168 -4.46 -9.38 9.34
C SER A 168 -3.46 -10.42 8.87
N GLN A 169 -2.40 -10.63 9.64
CA GLN A 169 -1.44 -11.73 9.48
C GLN A 169 -0.83 -11.84 8.08
N GLY A 170 -0.55 -10.73 7.43
CA GLY A 170 0.03 -10.69 6.08
C GLY A 170 -0.99 -10.81 4.95
N PHE A 171 -2.27 -10.62 5.26
CA PHE A 171 -3.35 -10.64 4.28
C PHE A 171 -4.18 -9.36 4.36
N ALA A 172 -4.72 -8.98 3.21
CA ALA A 172 -5.77 -7.99 3.06
C ALA A 172 -7.06 -8.68 2.63
N MET A 173 -8.19 -8.20 3.16
CA MET A 173 -9.52 -8.62 2.74
C MET A 173 -10.28 -7.39 2.29
N LEU A 174 -10.81 -7.41 1.08
CA LEU A 174 -11.62 -6.33 0.51
C LEU A 174 -12.78 -6.94 -0.29
N GLY A 175 -14.01 -6.53 0.01
CA GLY A 175 -15.19 -7.05 -0.65
C GLY A 175 -15.30 -8.59 -0.59
N GLY A 176 -14.89 -9.21 0.52
CA GLY A 176 -14.86 -10.67 0.69
C GLY A 176 -13.72 -11.40 -0.05
N ARG A 177 -12.87 -10.69 -0.80
CA ARG A 177 -11.73 -11.26 -1.52
C ARG A 177 -10.47 -11.22 -0.65
N PRO A 178 -9.88 -12.37 -0.30
CA PRO A 178 -8.59 -12.43 0.37
C PRO A 178 -7.45 -12.17 -0.63
N MET A 179 -6.52 -11.31 -0.26
CA MET A 179 -5.33 -10.98 -1.02
C MET A 179 -4.11 -11.16 -0.13
N ARG A 180 -3.06 -11.74 -0.69
CA ARG A 180 -1.78 -11.86 0.02
C ARG A 180 -1.03 -10.55 -0.08
N MET A 181 -0.52 -10.06 1.06
CA MET A 181 0.37 -8.92 1.13
C MET A 181 1.82 -9.38 1.34
N MET A 182 2.74 -8.44 1.48
CA MET A 182 4.18 -8.76 1.58
C MET A 182 4.56 -9.47 2.89
N GLY A 183 3.66 -9.49 3.86
CA GLY A 183 3.84 -10.17 5.16
C GLY A 183 4.21 -9.21 6.29
N THR A 184 3.92 -9.62 7.52
CA THR A 184 4.00 -8.78 8.73
C THR A 184 5.40 -8.21 9.03
N GLY A 185 6.45 -8.83 8.48
CA GLY A 185 7.82 -8.34 8.59
C GLY A 185 8.25 -7.38 7.47
N ALA A 186 7.41 -7.18 6.45
CA ALA A 186 7.73 -6.28 5.35
C ALA A 186 7.47 -4.82 5.75
N THR A 187 8.38 -3.94 5.35
CA THR A 187 8.29 -2.50 5.59
C THR A 187 8.38 -1.74 4.27
N ALA A 188 7.90 -0.52 4.29
CA ALA A 188 8.04 0.41 3.18
C ALA A 188 8.37 1.80 3.73
N SER A 189 9.21 2.52 3.01
CA SER A 189 9.57 3.90 3.27
C SER A 189 8.70 4.84 2.44
N CYS A 190 8.35 5.99 3.01
CA CYS A 190 7.54 6.99 2.34
C CYS A 190 8.20 8.35 2.42
N GLY A 191 8.24 9.06 1.30
CA GLY A 191 8.51 10.48 1.19
C GLY A 191 7.21 11.26 1.01
N LEU A 192 7.11 12.44 1.60
CA LEU A 192 5.97 13.34 1.46
C LEU A 192 6.45 14.74 1.13
N VAL A 193 5.90 15.31 0.07
CA VAL A 193 6.15 16.71 -0.33
C VAL A 193 4.83 17.45 -0.33
N VAL A 194 4.79 18.61 0.30
CA VAL A 194 3.63 19.53 0.24
C VAL A 194 3.97 20.67 -0.70
N ALA A 195 3.15 20.90 -1.70
CA ALA A 195 3.35 21.90 -2.71
C ALA A 195 2.11 22.77 -2.92
N HIS A 196 2.31 24.02 -3.28
CA HIS A 196 1.23 24.90 -3.72
C HIS A 196 0.88 24.60 -5.19
N HIS A 197 -0.39 24.65 -5.55
CA HIS A 197 -0.85 24.30 -6.90
C HIS A 197 -0.22 25.12 -8.03
N GLN A 198 0.34 26.29 -7.73
CA GLN A 198 1.06 27.15 -8.68
C GLN A 198 2.58 26.92 -8.69
N ALA A 199 3.09 26.02 -7.83
CA ALA A 199 4.51 25.71 -7.84
C ALA A 199 4.86 24.99 -9.17
N PRO A 200 6.00 25.37 -9.80
CA PRO A 200 6.44 24.65 -11.00
C PRO A 200 6.80 23.21 -10.63
N LEU A 201 6.38 22.26 -11.48
CA LEU A 201 6.61 20.82 -11.23
C LEU A 201 8.09 20.47 -11.01
N GLY A 202 9.00 21.21 -11.61
CA GLY A 202 10.45 21.01 -11.38
C GLY A 202 10.97 21.46 -10.03
N ALA A 203 10.13 22.12 -9.20
CA ALA A 203 10.45 22.54 -7.83
C ALA A 203 9.83 21.61 -6.77
N VAL A 204 9.02 20.65 -7.18
CA VAL A 204 8.33 19.66 -6.35
C VAL A 204 9.00 18.29 -6.53
#